data_b9d32e575655e80fcb23ab59273e07b1
#
_entry.id   b9d32e575655e80fcb23ab59273e07b1
#
_cell.length_a   1.000
_cell.length_b   1.000
_cell.length_c   1.000
_cell.angle_alpha   90.00
_cell.angle_beta   90.00
_cell.angle_gamma   90.00
#
_symmetry.space_group_name_H-M   'P 1'
#
loop_
_entity.id
_entity.type
_entity.pdbx_description
1 polymer ?
#
loop_
_entity_poly.entity_id
_entity_poly.type
_entity_poly.pdbx_seq_one_letter_code
_entity_poly.pdbx_strand_id
1 'polypeptide(L)'
;MNKVVIVTGGTSGIGLNTARALTKQGCRVYEFSRREEGTDAAIHIRADVTDELQVQRAVEEVLAREGHIDVVVNNAGFGISGAIEYTDTEEAKRQFDVNFFGMVRVNRAVLPHMHRQGYGPSI
;
A
#
# COMPACT_ATOMS: atom_id res chain seq x y z
N MET A 1 0.59 18.77 -11.16
CA MET A 1 0.76 18.83 -9.70
C MET A 1 1.26 17.51 -9.19
N ASN A 2 2.36 17.54 -8.46
CA ASN A 2 3.05 16.31 -8.05
C ASN A 2 2.48 15.76 -6.75
N LYS A 3 1.38 15.04 -6.86
CA LYS A 3 0.86 14.31 -5.70
C LYS A 3 1.71 13.09 -5.42
N VAL A 4 1.92 12.84 -4.14
CA VAL A 4 2.64 11.65 -3.66
C VAL A 4 1.62 10.60 -3.25
N VAL A 5 1.67 9.45 -3.89
CA VAL A 5 0.71 8.36 -3.72
C VAL A 5 1.43 7.10 -3.29
N ILE A 6 0.88 6.44 -2.29
CA ILE A 6 1.31 5.10 -1.90
C ILE A 6 0.27 4.10 -2.37
N VAL A 7 0.70 3.06 -3.08
CA VAL A 7 -0.17 1.94 -3.47
C VAL A 7 0.38 0.68 -2.84
N THR A 8 -0.43 -0.03 -2.09
CA THR A 8 -0.04 -1.33 -1.57
C THR A 8 -0.43 -2.41 -2.56
N GLY A 9 0.45 -3.39 -2.76
CA GLY A 9 0.19 -4.47 -3.73
C GLY A 9 0.18 -4.00 -5.18
N GLY A 10 1.02 -3.03 -5.53
CA GLY A 10 1.02 -2.41 -6.85
C GLY A 10 1.86 -3.11 -7.92
N THR A 11 2.26 -4.37 -7.70
CA THR A 11 3.10 -5.09 -8.66
C THR A 11 2.33 -6.01 -9.60
N SER A 12 1.04 -6.16 -9.40
CA SER A 12 0.19 -7.02 -10.25
C SER A 12 -1.26 -6.56 -10.19
N GLY A 13 -2.06 -7.00 -11.17
CA GLY A 13 -3.49 -6.80 -11.22
C GLY A 13 -3.92 -5.35 -11.14
N ILE A 14 -4.96 -5.09 -10.36
CA ILE A 14 -5.57 -3.76 -10.21
C ILE A 14 -4.57 -2.75 -9.65
N GLY A 15 -3.77 -3.18 -8.67
CA GLY A 15 -2.77 -2.30 -8.06
C GLY A 15 -1.73 -1.83 -9.06
N LEU A 16 -1.24 -2.71 -9.92
CA LEU A 16 -0.30 -2.36 -10.97
C LEU A 16 -0.92 -1.37 -11.97
N ASN A 17 -2.13 -1.64 -12.42
CA ASN A 17 -2.83 -0.76 -13.35
C ASN A 17 -3.09 0.61 -12.73
N THR A 18 -3.46 0.65 -11.45
CA THR A 18 -3.66 1.92 -10.72
C THR A 18 -2.37 2.70 -10.61
N ALA A 19 -1.28 2.04 -10.22
CA ALA A 19 0.03 2.68 -10.11
C ALA A 19 0.47 3.26 -11.45
N ARG A 20 0.29 2.49 -12.52
CA ARG A 20 0.67 2.92 -13.87
C ARG A 20 -0.13 4.12 -14.33
N ALA A 21 -1.45 4.10 -14.10
CA ALA A 21 -2.32 5.22 -14.47
C ALA A 21 -1.96 6.50 -13.72
N LEU A 22 -1.71 6.39 -12.41
CA LEU A 22 -1.35 7.55 -11.60
C LEU A 22 0.01 8.12 -11.99
N THR A 23 0.96 7.26 -12.31
CA THR A 23 2.28 7.71 -12.78
C THR A 23 2.16 8.45 -14.10
N LYS A 24 1.31 7.99 -15.01
CA LYS A 24 1.06 8.69 -16.28
C LYS A 24 0.43 10.06 -16.09
N GLN A 25 -0.33 10.25 -15.00
CA GLN A 25 -0.92 11.55 -14.67
C GLN A 25 0.04 12.50 -13.97
N GLY A 26 1.29 12.10 -13.79
CA GLY A 26 2.31 12.94 -13.18
C GLY A 26 2.44 12.79 -11.67
N CYS A 27 1.77 11.81 -11.07
CA CYS A 27 1.93 11.53 -9.64
C CYS A 27 3.27 10.85 -9.36
N ARG A 28 3.79 11.09 -8.16
CA ARG A 28 4.92 10.33 -7.63
C ARG A 28 4.34 9.13 -6.90
N VAL A 29 4.46 7.96 -7.49
CA VAL A 29 3.83 6.75 -6.97
C VAL A 29 4.86 5.83 -6.33
N TYR A 30 4.61 5.46 -5.09
CA TYR A 30 5.39 4.47 -4.34
C TYR A 30 4.54 3.23 -4.17
N GLU A 31 5.14 2.07 -4.37
CA GLU A 31 4.44 0.81 -4.27
C GLU A 31 5.05 -0.01 -3.14
N PHE A 32 4.21 -0.49 -2.23
CA PHE A 32 4.64 -1.34 -1.11
C PHE A 32 4.18 -2.77 -1.37
N SER A 33 5.12 -3.69 -1.41
CA SER A 33 4.83 -5.11 -1.50
C SER A 33 5.99 -5.93 -0.95
N ARG A 34 5.76 -7.21 -0.79
CA ARG A 34 6.78 -8.14 -0.27
C ARG A 34 7.84 -8.52 -1.29
N ARG A 35 7.63 -8.20 -2.55
CA ARG A 35 8.58 -8.54 -3.60
C ARG A 35 9.91 -7.84 -3.40
N GLU A 36 10.99 -8.49 -3.80
CA GLU A 36 12.31 -7.85 -3.75
C GLU A 36 12.44 -6.75 -4.78
N GLU A 37 11.81 -6.95 -5.95
CA GLU A 37 11.84 -5.98 -7.04
C GLU A 37 10.43 -5.56 -7.41
N GLY A 38 10.31 -4.30 -7.77
CA GLY A 38 9.05 -3.74 -8.27
C GLY A 38 8.97 -3.79 -9.79
N THR A 39 8.14 -2.91 -10.33
CA THR A 39 7.93 -2.75 -11.76
C THR A 39 8.32 -1.33 -12.16
N ASP A 40 8.22 -1.03 -13.45
CA ASP A 40 8.44 0.33 -13.97
C ASP A 40 7.26 1.27 -13.70
N ALA A 41 6.16 0.75 -13.13
CA ALA A 41 4.96 1.54 -12.89
C ALA A 41 5.08 2.48 -11.68
N ALA A 42 5.96 2.18 -10.73
CA ALA A 42 6.09 2.93 -9.50
C ALA A 42 7.46 2.70 -8.86
N ILE A 43 7.79 3.54 -7.90
CA ILE A 43 9.00 3.36 -7.08
C ILE A 43 8.67 2.29 -6.03
N HIS A 44 9.41 1.21 -6.04
CA HIS A 44 9.16 0.08 -5.15
C HIS A 44 9.87 0.25 -3.81
N ILE A 45 9.15 0.01 -2.73
CA ILE A 45 9.72 -0.17 -1.40
C ILE A 45 9.21 -1.49 -0.87
N ARG A 46 10.14 -2.38 -0.54
CA ARG A 46 9.77 -3.68 -0.01
C ARG A 46 9.20 -3.52 1.39
N ALA A 47 7.94 -3.93 1.57
CA ALA A 47 7.28 -3.89 2.87
C ALA A 47 6.16 -4.92 2.90
N ASP A 48 6.14 -5.70 3.96
CA ASP A 48 5.04 -6.63 4.23
C ASP A 48 4.02 -5.90 5.10
N VAL A 49 2.79 -5.75 4.61
CA VAL A 49 1.74 -5.03 5.34
C VAL A 49 1.28 -5.78 6.60
N THR A 50 1.70 -7.03 6.78
CA THR A 50 1.46 -7.77 8.01
C THR A 50 2.49 -7.46 9.10
N ASP A 51 3.54 -6.71 8.77
CA ASP A 51 4.60 -6.33 9.70
C ASP A 51 4.56 -4.82 9.93
N GLU A 52 4.12 -4.41 11.11
CA GLU A 52 3.92 -3.00 11.43
C GLU A 52 5.22 -2.18 11.33
N LEU A 53 6.34 -2.74 11.76
CA LEU A 53 7.61 -2.05 11.70
C LEU A 53 8.07 -1.80 10.26
N GLN A 54 7.87 -2.79 9.38
CA GLN A 54 8.19 -2.61 7.97
C GLN A 54 7.32 -1.53 7.33
N VAL A 55 6.04 -1.49 7.67
CA VAL A 55 5.12 -0.46 7.18
C VAL A 55 5.57 0.93 7.65
N GLN A 56 5.88 1.08 8.93
CA GLN A 56 6.36 2.35 9.47
C GLN A 56 7.63 2.82 8.79
N ARG A 57 8.60 1.93 8.59
CA ARG A 57 9.86 2.26 7.91
C ARG A 57 9.64 2.67 6.46
N ALA A 58 8.74 1.99 5.77
CA ALA A 58 8.42 2.32 4.38
C ALA A 58 7.78 3.70 4.27
N VAL A 59 6.83 4.02 5.16
CA VAL A 59 6.20 5.34 5.20
C VAL A 59 7.23 6.42 5.52
N GLU A 60 8.11 6.18 6.48
CA GLU A 60 9.18 7.12 6.81
C GLU A 60 10.12 7.37 5.63
N GLU A 61 10.41 6.34 4.84
CA GLU A 61 11.24 6.50 3.65
C GLU A 61 10.56 7.40 2.61
N VAL A 62 9.27 7.23 2.38
CA VAL A 62 8.52 8.11 1.47
C VAL A 62 8.57 9.55 1.98
N LEU A 63 8.31 9.76 3.26
CA LEU A 63 8.35 11.09 3.86
C LEU A 63 9.74 11.73 3.79
N ALA A 64 10.79 10.94 3.96
CA ALA A 64 12.16 11.44 3.86
C ALA A 64 12.47 11.92 2.43
N ARG A 65 11.92 11.24 1.43
CA ARG A 65 12.15 11.59 0.02
C ARG A 65 11.27 12.72 -0.48
N GLU A 66 10.00 12.74 -0.07
CA GLU A 66 9.00 13.64 -0.66
C GLU A 66 8.53 14.75 0.28
N GLY A 67 8.64 14.54 1.59
CA GLY A 67 8.18 15.50 2.58
C GLY A 67 6.69 15.44 2.90
N HIS A 68 5.91 14.72 2.12
CA HIS A 68 4.46 14.63 2.31
C HIS A 68 3.92 13.36 1.64
N ILE A 69 2.67 13.02 1.98
CA ILE A 69 1.92 11.94 1.35
C ILE A 69 0.50 12.46 1.15
N ASP A 70 -0.01 12.37 -0.06
CA ASP A 70 -1.31 12.93 -0.41
C ASP A 70 -2.42 11.87 -0.45
N VAL A 71 -2.11 10.67 -0.95
CA VAL A 71 -3.10 9.61 -1.15
C VAL A 71 -2.50 8.26 -0.83
N VAL A 72 -3.30 7.39 -0.23
CA VAL A 72 -2.95 5.98 -0.04
C VAL A 72 -4.03 5.13 -0.69
N VAL A 73 -3.62 4.23 -1.57
CA VAL A 73 -4.50 3.23 -2.19
C VAL A 73 -4.18 1.88 -1.55
N ASN A 74 -5.07 1.41 -0.70
CA ASN A 74 -4.91 0.13 -0.01
C ASN A 74 -5.42 -1.00 -0.89
N ASN A 75 -4.52 -1.61 -1.65
CA ASN A 75 -4.84 -2.67 -2.60
C ASN A 75 -4.17 -4.00 -2.26
N ALA A 76 -3.28 -4.04 -1.26
CA ALA A 76 -2.64 -5.29 -0.87
C ALA A 76 -3.70 -6.27 -0.35
N GLY A 77 -3.57 -7.52 -0.76
CA GLY A 77 -4.48 -8.56 -0.30
C GLY A 77 -4.58 -9.67 -1.31
N PHE A 78 -5.27 -10.72 -0.90
CA PHE A 78 -5.58 -11.85 -1.77
C PHE A 78 -7.04 -11.78 -2.18
N GLY A 79 -7.32 -12.09 -3.43
CA GLY A 79 -8.67 -12.39 -3.81
C GLY A 79 -9.08 -13.71 -3.15
N ILE A 80 -10.28 -13.77 -2.59
CA ILE A 80 -10.81 -15.04 -2.15
C ILE A 80 -11.33 -15.71 -3.41
N SER A 81 -10.50 -16.60 -3.96
CA SER A 81 -10.90 -17.40 -5.11
C SER A 81 -11.32 -18.78 -4.60
N GLY A 82 -12.55 -19.15 -4.83
CA GLY A 82 -13.09 -20.42 -4.42
C GLY A 82 -14.01 -20.31 -3.21
N ALA A 83 -14.64 -21.41 -2.86
CA ALA A 83 -15.58 -21.44 -1.77
C ALA A 83 -14.85 -21.34 -0.43
N ILE A 84 -15.37 -20.48 0.42
CA ILE A 84 -14.83 -20.25 1.75
C ILE A 84 -14.72 -21.52 2.57
N GLU A 85 -15.60 -22.46 2.30
CA GLU A 85 -15.62 -23.76 2.97
C GLU A 85 -14.38 -24.64 2.72
N TYR A 86 -13.62 -24.31 1.66
CA TYR A 86 -12.37 -25.02 1.35
C TYR A 86 -11.14 -24.27 1.86
N THR A 87 -11.33 -23.13 2.50
CA THR A 87 -10.24 -22.36 3.06
C THR A 87 -10.06 -22.73 4.52
N ASP A 88 -8.88 -23.19 4.92
CA ASP A 88 -8.66 -23.51 6.32
C ASP A 88 -8.57 -22.21 7.17
N THR A 89 -8.68 -22.41 8.50
CA THR A 89 -8.74 -21.29 9.44
C THR A 89 -7.46 -20.45 9.42
N GLU A 90 -6.30 -21.07 9.29
CA GLU A 90 -5.03 -20.34 9.27
C GLU A 90 -4.89 -19.51 8.01
N GLU A 91 -5.29 -20.02 6.87
CA GLU A 91 -5.29 -19.28 5.62
C GLU A 91 -6.29 -18.11 5.67
N ALA A 92 -7.46 -18.34 6.25
CA ALA A 92 -8.47 -17.28 6.40
C ALA A 92 -7.93 -16.15 7.30
N LYS A 93 -7.28 -16.49 8.40
CA LYS A 93 -6.65 -15.50 9.28
C LYS A 93 -5.57 -14.70 8.57
N ARG A 94 -4.75 -15.36 7.76
CA ARG A 94 -3.69 -14.72 7.01
C ARG A 94 -4.26 -13.75 5.98
N GLN A 95 -5.30 -14.15 5.26
CA GLN A 95 -5.97 -13.26 4.32
C GLN A 95 -6.58 -12.05 5.03
N PHE A 96 -7.19 -12.27 6.18
CA PHE A 96 -7.76 -11.18 6.96
C PHE A 96 -6.68 -10.23 7.48
N ASP A 97 -5.53 -10.77 7.89
CA ASP A 97 -4.40 -9.97 8.32
C ASP A 97 -3.91 -9.05 7.19
N VAL A 98 -3.75 -9.59 5.99
CA VAL A 98 -3.32 -8.78 4.85
C VAL A 98 -4.40 -7.78 4.43
N ASN A 99 -5.65 -8.27 4.24
CA ASN A 99 -6.71 -7.45 3.63
C ASN A 99 -7.25 -6.38 4.57
N PHE A 100 -7.37 -6.67 5.85
CA PHE A 100 -7.94 -5.74 6.82
C PHE A 100 -6.87 -5.08 7.69
N PHE A 101 -6.11 -5.88 8.42
CA PHE A 101 -5.13 -5.33 9.35
C PHE A 101 -3.94 -4.69 8.64
N GLY A 102 -3.62 -5.14 7.43
CA GLY A 102 -2.64 -4.45 6.59
C GLY A 102 -3.05 -3.03 6.28
N MET A 103 -4.30 -2.84 5.89
CA MET A 103 -4.87 -1.50 5.66
C MET A 103 -4.81 -0.65 6.94
N VAL A 104 -5.17 -1.22 8.08
CA VAL A 104 -5.14 -0.50 9.36
C VAL A 104 -3.71 -0.05 9.68
N ARG A 105 -2.71 -0.92 9.48
CA ARG A 105 -1.31 -0.59 9.75
C ARG A 105 -0.83 0.55 8.87
N VAL A 106 -1.12 0.50 7.58
CA VAL A 106 -0.73 1.57 6.65
C VAL A 106 -1.40 2.87 7.02
N ASN A 107 -2.70 2.85 7.26
CA ASN A 107 -3.45 4.06 7.64
C ASN A 107 -2.92 4.63 8.96
N ARG A 108 -2.64 3.79 9.94
CA ARG A 108 -2.09 4.23 11.23
C ARG A 108 -0.73 4.91 11.06
N ALA A 109 0.08 4.44 10.14
CA ALA A 109 1.39 5.03 9.88
C ALA A 109 1.28 6.36 9.13
N VAL A 110 0.31 6.49 8.23
CA VAL A 110 0.19 7.64 7.33
C VAL A 110 -0.68 8.76 7.90
N LEU A 111 -1.82 8.44 8.51
CA LEU A 111 -2.81 9.44 8.92
C LEU A 111 -2.27 10.55 9.84
N PRO A 112 -1.42 10.26 10.85
CA PRO A 112 -0.87 11.35 11.65
C PRO A 112 -0.12 12.39 10.83
N HIS A 113 0.58 11.96 9.80
CA HIS A 113 1.31 12.86 8.89
C HIS A 113 0.36 13.64 8.00
N MET A 114 -0.68 12.99 7.49
CA MET A 114 -1.70 13.66 6.70
C MET A 114 -2.45 14.71 7.51
N HIS A 115 -2.77 14.42 8.76
CA HIS A 115 -3.43 15.40 9.65
C HIS A 115 -2.56 16.62 9.85
N ARG A 116 -1.26 16.44 10.02
CA ARG A 116 -0.33 17.58 10.14
C ARG A 116 -0.24 18.40 8.87
N GLN A 117 -0.43 17.76 7.71
CA GLN A 117 -0.46 18.45 6.42
C GLN A 117 -1.80 19.14 6.15
N GLY A 118 -2.85 18.80 6.90
CA GLY A 118 -4.21 19.28 6.67
C GLY A 118 -4.95 18.50 5.60
N TYR A 119 -4.48 17.33 5.23
CA TYR A 119 -5.13 16.48 4.22
C TYR A 119 -5.96 15.38 4.83
N GLY A 120 -6.82 14.88 4.00
CA GLY A 120 -7.66 13.79 4.30
C GLY A 120 -7.14 12.44 3.90
N PRO A 121 -8.05 11.51 3.70
CA PRO A 121 -7.93 10.13 4.10
C PRO A 121 -7.31 9.23 3.03
N SER A 122 -7.07 7.98 3.44
CA SER A 122 -6.71 6.91 2.53
C SER A 122 -7.93 6.39 1.77
N ILE A 123 -7.64 5.75 0.68
CA ILE A 123 -8.61 5.06 -0.16
C ILE A 123 -8.32 3.56 -0.13
#